data_4e34d84599bbe6254a7e3300dff1826f
#
_entry.id   4e34d84599bbe6254a7e3300dff1826f
#
_cell.length_a   1.000
_cell.length_b   1.000
_cell.length_c   1.000
_cell.angle_alpha   90.00
_cell.angle_beta   90.00
_cell.angle_gamma   90.00
#
_symmetry.space_group_name_H-M   'P 1'
#
loop_
_entity.id
_entity.type
_entity.pdbx_description
1 polymer ?
#
loop_
_entity_poly.entity_id
_entity_poly.type
_entity_poly.pdbx_seq_one_letter_code
_entity_poly.pdbx_strand_id
1 'polypeptide(L)'
;MKNLIKNIQNFAGRYGPWKKGDKIIAAVSGGPDSVCLLDVLVKLAPKYNFKLRVAHINYGLRGKDSNRDEKFVRELARRYGLEISVLSIAKNKIYENAKVFQLPPNPPFPKGENLENWLRKIRYDFFEKIRKKEKYDLIAVAHNQDDQAETVLMRILRGAGLQGLSSMKPKNNKIIRPLLNTGRKEILEYLKANKLKYRTDITNKDIKIFRNKIRHRLIPYLEKNYNPNIKKTLADMVLVIADDYDYLLANEERAIKRAGADINKKGGVILSAKKFQKLHPAVQRQCLRKIISQIKTDLTDIEAGHIEEIVKITASAKSKIQKAEFKGLKIKRKGDKVRIWIN
;
A
#
# COMPACT_ATOMS: atom_id res chain seq x y z
N MET A 1 -23.43 -16.64 -7.61
CA MET A 1 -23.58 -15.16 -7.66
C MET A 1 -23.73 -14.52 -6.28
N LYS A 2 -24.68 -14.96 -5.45
CA LYS A 2 -24.82 -14.46 -4.06
C LYS A 2 -23.56 -14.64 -3.19
N ASN A 3 -22.68 -15.58 -3.56
CA ASN A 3 -21.52 -15.95 -2.74
C ASN A 3 -20.41 -14.86 -2.74
N LEU A 4 -20.01 -14.29 -3.90
CA LEU A 4 -18.92 -13.29 -3.97
C LEU A 4 -19.29 -12.02 -3.18
N ILE A 5 -20.47 -11.44 -3.41
CA ILE A 5 -20.91 -10.24 -2.66
C ILE A 5 -21.00 -10.52 -1.17
N LYS A 6 -21.53 -11.71 -0.79
CA LYS A 6 -21.61 -12.12 0.63
C LYS A 6 -20.22 -12.29 1.24
N ASN A 7 -19.26 -12.86 0.50
CA ASN A 7 -17.87 -12.99 0.95
C ASN A 7 -17.22 -11.61 1.18
N ILE A 8 -17.44 -10.67 0.26
CA ILE A 8 -16.95 -9.29 0.40
C ILE A 8 -17.61 -8.59 1.60
N GLN A 9 -18.91 -8.81 1.84
CA GLN A 9 -19.59 -8.26 3.02
C GLN A 9 -19.07 -8.85 4.33
N ASN A 10 -18.83 -10.16 4.39
CA ASN A 10 -18.25 -10.82 5.56
C ASN A 10 -16.85 -10.31 5.85
N PHE A 11 -16.03 -10.17 4.80
CA PHE A 11 -14.69 -9.58 4.89
C PHE A 11 -14.74 -8.13 5.38
N ALA A 12 -15.66 -7.34 4.84
CA ALA A 12 -15.88 -5.97 5.29
C ALA A 12 -16.38 -5.90 6.74
N GLY A 13 -17.23 -6.83 7.17
CA GLY A 13 -17.69 -6.93 8.55
C GLY A 13 -16.55 -7.16 9.53
N ARG A 14 -15.55 -7.97 9.15
CA ARG A 14 -14.36 -8.24 9.98
C ARG A 14 -13.39 -7.05 10.06
N TYR A 15 -13.12 -6.39 8.94
CA TYR A 15 -12.06 -5.39 8.86
C TYR A 15 -12.55 -3.94 8.84
N GLY A 16 -13.87 -3.70 8.82
CA GLY A 16 -14.49 -2.38 8.89
C GLY A 16 -13.96 -1.35 7.86
N PRO A 17 -13.80 -1.71 6.57
CA PRO A 17 -13.21 -0.80 5.61
C PRO A 17 -14.09 0.42 5.35
N TRP A 18 -15.43 0.30 5.51
CA TRP A 18 -16.42 1.35 5.31
C TRP A 18 -17.48 1.38 6.38
N LYS A 19 -18.27 2.47 6.41
CA LYS A 19 -19.45 2.68 7.25
C LYS A 19 -20.70 2.93 6.40
N LYS A 20 -21.87 2.83 6.99
CA LYS A 20 -23.12 3.25 6.37
C LYS A 20 -23.08 4.76 6.12
N GLY A 21 -23.47 5.19 4.92
CA GLY A 21 -23.48 6.60 4.50
C GLY A 21 -22.17 7.10 3.91
N ASP A 22 -21.10 6.30 3.87
CA ASP A 22 -19.81 6.71 3.28
C ASP A 22 -19.96 7.11 1.80
N LYS A 23 -19.25 8.16 1.43
CA LYS A 23 -19.05 8.60 0.05
C LYS A 23 -17.76 7.98 -0.48
N ILE A 24 -17.86 7.15 -1.53
CA ILE A 24 -16.74 6.34 -2.02
C ILE A 24 -16.41 6.66 -3.48
N ILE A 25 -15.15 6.99 -3.75
CA ILE A 25 -14.61 7.08 -5.09
C ILE A 25 -14.15 5.68 -5.52
N ALA A 26 -14.75 5.12 -6.57
CA ALA A 26 -14.31 3.88 -7.17
C ALA A 26 -13.25 4.15 -8.26
N ALA A 27 -12.03 3.66 -8.05
CA ALA A 27 -10.95 3.75 -9.03
C ALA A 27 -11.13 2.67 -10.10
N VAL A 28 -11.50 3.08 -11.32
CA VAL A 28 -11.86 2.16 -12.41
C VAL A 28 -10.91 2.34 -13.59
N SER A 29 -10.12 1.28 -13.89
CA SER A 29 -9.22 1.25 -15.04
C SER A 29 -9.88 0.69 -16.32
N GLY A 30 -11.04 0.06 -16.21
CA GLY A 30 -11.69 -0.68 -17.28
C GLY A 30 -11.34 -2.17 -17.31
N GLY A 31 -10.31 -2.59 -16.60
CA GLY A 31 -9.93 -4.00 -16.45
C GLY A 31 -10.91 -4.77 -15.55
N PRO A 32 -10.87 -6.13 -15.61
CA PRO A 32 -11.90 -6.97 -14.98
C PRO A 32 -12.01 -6.74 -13.46
N ASP A 33 -10.91 -6.57 -12.73
CA ASP A 33 -11.00 -6.35 -11.28
C ASP A 33 -11.70 -5.04 -10.94
N SER A 34 -11.42 -3.98 -11.70
CA SER A 34 -12.00 -2.66 -11.48
C SER A 34 -13.48 -2.59 -11.89
N VAL A 35 -13.86 -3.34 -12.93
CA VAL A 35 -15.28 -3.48 -13.32
C VAL A 35 -16.06 -4.27 -12.28
N CYS A 36 -15.48 -5.37 -11.78
CA CYS A 36 -16.05 -6.15 -10.69
C CYS A 36 -16.22 -5.29 -9.42
N LEU A 37 -15.18 -4.54 -9.03
CA LEU A 37 -15.25 -3.62 -7.89
C LEU A 37 -16.41 -2.64 -8.02
N LEU A 38 -16.54 -1.99 -9.17
CA LEU A 38 -17.60 -1.00 -9.38
C LEU A 38 -18.98 -1.63 -9.28
N ASP A 39 -19.23 -2.75 -9.96
CA ASP A 39 -20.51 -3.43 -9.92
C ASP A 39 -20.89 -3.91 -8.51
N VAL A 40 -19.91 -4.45 -7.77
CA VAL A 40 -20.12 -4.84 -6.37
C VAL A 40 -20.47 -3.64 -5.49
N LEU A 41 -19.76 -2.51 -5.62
CA LEU A 41 -20.07 -1.31 -4.85
C LEU A 41 -21.45 -0.75 -5.17
N VAL A 42 -21.85 -0.74 -6.44
CA VAL A 42 -23.19 -0.34 -6.88
C VAL A 42 -24.26 -1.24 -6.25
N LYS A 43 -24.08 -2.56 -6.27
CA LYS A 43 -25.02 -3.50 -5.66
C LYS A 43 -25.08 -3.40 -4.12
N LEU A 44 -23.99 -2.95 -3.49
CA LEU A 44 -23.94 -2.72 -2.05
C LEU A 44 -24.47 -1.34 -1.65
N ALA A 45 -24.50 -0.37 -2.58
CA ALA A 45 -24.89 1.01 -2.30
C ALA A 45 -26.27 1.14 -1.62
N PRO A 46 -27.34 0.44 -2.03
CA PRO A 46 -28.64 0.55 -1.36
C PRO A 46 -28.58 0.08 0.10
N LYS A 47 -27.85 -1.02 0.37
CA LYS A 47 -27.76 -1.59 1.74
C LYS A 47 -26.98 -0.70 2.69
N TYR A 48 -25.89 -0.09 2.21
CA TYR A 48 -25.00 0.74 3.03
C TYR A 48 -25.23 2.23 2.86
N ASN A 49 -26.16 2.65 2.01
CA ASN A 49 -26.41 4.04 1.66
C ASN A 49 -25.13 4.74 1.16
N PHE A 50 -24.37 4.09 0.27
CA PHE A 50 -23.19 4.68 -0.32
C PHE A 50 -23.53 5.74 -1.37
N LYS A 51 -22.77 6.84 -1.37
CA LYS A 51 -22.68 7.74 -2.51
C LYS A 51 -21.43 7.40 -3.30
N LEU A 52 -21.59 7.04 -4.57
CA LEU A 52 -20.49 6.57 -5.42
C LEU A 52 -20.12 7.60 -6.50
N ARG A 53 -18.83 7.68 -6.81
CA ARG A 53 -18.27 8.39 -7.95
C ARG A 53 -17.19 7.53 -8.59
N VAL A 54 -17.08 7.54 -9.90
CA VAL A 54 -16.00 6.86 -10.62
C VAL A 54 -14.82 7.81 -10.80
N ALA A 55 -13.59 7.30 -10.62
CA ALA A 55 -12.36 7.98 -11.01
C ALA A 55 -11.57 7.11 -12.00
N HIS A 56 -11.15 7.71 -13.12
CA HIS A 56 -10.36 7.04 -14.15
C HIS A 56 -9.13 7.88 -14.51
N ILE A 57 -8.02 7.21 -14.86
CA ILE A 57 -6.83 7.86 -15.39
C ILE A 57 -6.49 7.25 -16.74
N ASN A 58 -6.42 8.09 -17.73
CA ASN A 58 -5.89 7.78 -19.05
C ASN A 58 -4.46 8.33 -19.14
N TYR A 59 -3.46 7.46 -19.04
CA TYR A 59 -2.04 7.85 -19.13
C TYR A 59 -1.57 8.13 -20.56
N GLY A 60 -2.38 7.86 -21.60
CA GLY A 60 -2.02 8.04 -22.99
C GLY A 60 -0.92 7.11 -23.52
N LEU A 61 -0.42 6.16 -22.70
CA LEU A 61 0.74 5.33 -23.02
C LEU A 61 0.53 4.39 -24.20
N ARG A 62 -0.71 3.99 -24.45
CA ARG A 62 -1.13 3.07 -25.52
C ARG A 62 -1.89 3.76 -26.66
N GLY A 63 -1.79 5.10 -26.74
CA GLY A 63 -2.45 5.89 -27.78
C GLY A 63 -3.97 5.61 -27.91
N LYS A 64 -4.40 5.11 -29.06
CA LYS A 64 -5.82 4.84 -29.35
C LYS A 64 -6.47 3.86 -28.36
N ASP A 65 -5.73 2.87 -27.84
CA ASP A 65 -6.29 1.91 -26.89
C ASP A 65 -6.54 2.55 -25.51
N SER A 66 -5.69 3.46 -25.05
CA SER A 66 -5.94 4.23 -23.84
C SER A 66 -7.23 5.06 -23.93
N ASN A 67 -7.50 5.65 -25.12
CA ASN A 67 -8.72 6.42 -25.36
C ASN A 67 -9.97 5.51 -25.43
N ARG A 68 -9.83 4.29 -25.97
CA ARG A 68 -10.91 3.30 -25.96
C ARG A 68 -11.25 2.84 -24.55
N ASP A 69 -10.25 2.70 -23.68
CA ASP A 69 -10.47 2.35 -22.28
C ASP A 69 -11.18 3.48 -21.53
N GLU A 70 -10.80 4.74 -21.75
CA GLU A 70 -11.48 5.90 -21.18
C GLU A 70 -12.95 5.94 -21.65
N LYS A 71 -13.21 5.78 -22.95
CA LYS A 71 -14.58 5.74 -23.50
C LYS A 71 -15.41 4.64 -22.84
N PHE A 72 -14.84 3.44 -22.72
CA PHE A 72 -15.49 2.31 -22.07
C PHE A 72 -15.85 2.63 -20.60
N VAL A 73 -14.95 3.22 -19.83
CA VAL A 73 -15.22 3.56 -18.43
C VAL A 73 -16.27 4.68 -18.29
N ARG A 74 -16.28 5.66 -19.20
CA ARG A 74 -17.34 6.70 -19.27
C ARG A 74 -18.71 6.09 -19.55
N GLU A 75 -18.79 5.16 -20.50
CA GLU A 75 -20.02 4.44 -20.81
C GLU A 75 -20.49 3.57 -19.64
N LEU A 76 -19.54 2.92 -18.95
CA LEU A 76 -19.84 2.12 -17.77
C LEU A 76 -20.39 2.99 -16.61
N ALA A 77 -19.76 4.14 -16.33
CA ALA A 77 -20.24 5.08 -15.32
C ALA A 77 -21.67 5.58 -15.65
N ARG A 78 -21.92 5.95 -16.91
CA ARG A 78 -23.25 6.36 -17.38
C ARG A 78 -24.30 5.28 -17.20
N ARG A 79 -23.97 4.02 -17.50
CA ARG A 79 -24.86 2.86 -17.30
C ARG A 79 -25.34 2.70 -15.87
N TYR A 80 -24.46 3.02 -14.90
CA TYR A 80 -24.80 2.99 -13.47
C TYR A 80 -25.34 4.32 -12.94
N GLY A 81 -25.54 5.34 -13.76
CA GLY A 81 -25.99 6.66 -13.32
C GLY A 81 -24.99 7.37 -12.40
N LEU A 82 -23.69 7.11 -12.55
CA LEU A 82 -22.63 7.63 -11.67
C LEU A 82 -21.86 8.77 -12.35
N GLU A 83 -21.53 9.77 -11.55
CA GLU A 83 -20.58 10.81 -11.96
C GLU A 83 -19.17 10.23 -12.11
N ILE A 84 -18.42 10.77 -13.07
CA ILE A 84 -17.05 10.35 -13.36
C ILE A 84 -16.08 11.53 -13.39
N SER A 85 -14.94 11.36 -12.74
CA SER A 85 -13.78 12.26 -12.85
C SER A 85 -12.68 11.55 -13.64
N VAL A 86 -12.17 12.20 -14.68
CA VAL A 86 -11.12 11.64 -15.54
C VAL A 86 -9.91 12.56 -15.55
N LEU A 87 -8.74 11.97 -15.38
CA LEU A 87 -7.45 12.60 -15.68
C LEU A 87 -6.91 11.99 -16.96
N SER A 88 -6.87 12.77 -18.05
CA SER A 88 -6.25 12.36 -19.32
C SER A 88 -4.88 13.05 -19.45
N ILE A 89 -3.83 12.26 -19.63
CA ILE A 89 -2.45 12.72 -19.76
C ILE A 89 -2.01 12.48 -21.20
N ALA A 90 -1.76 13.51 -21.96
CA ALA A 90 -1.20 13.35 -23.31
C ALA A 90 0.23 12.77 -23.19
N LYS A 91 0.58 11.83 -24.09
CA LYS A 91 1.86 11.11 -24.07
C LYS A 91 3.08 12.03 -24.03
N ASN A 92 3.02 13.15 -24.75
CA ASN A 92 4.03 14.22 -24.79
C ASN A 92 3.95 15.19 -23.60
N LYS A 93 2.88 15.14 -22.80
CA LYS A 93 2.65 16.02 -21.63
C LYS A 93 2.73 15.30 -20.29
N ILE A 94 3.13 14.02 -20.27
CA ILE A 94 3.30 13.25 -19.02
C ILE A 94 4.23 14.01 -18.07
N TYR A 95 5.24 14.70 -18.62
CA TYR A 95 6.24 15.46 -17.86
C TYR A 95 5.80 16.89 -17.53
N GLU A 96 5.03 17.56 -18.39
CA GLU A 96 4.51 18.93 -18.12
C GLU A 96 3.45 18.91 -17.02
N ASN A 97 2.59 17.90 -17.00
CA ASN A 97 1.61 17.71 -15.93
C ASN A 97 2.24 17.36 -14.58
N ALA A 98 3.52 16.91 -14.56
CA ALA A 98 4.27 16.73 -13.33
C ALA A 98 4.33 18.02 -12.49
N LYS A 99 4.45 19.21 -13.10
CA LYS A 99 4.46 20.50 -12.40
C LYS A 99 3.12 20.80 -11.70
N VAL A 100 1.99 20.47 -12.33
CA VAL A 100 0.65 20.68 -11.76
C VAL A 100 0.42 19.82 -10.52
N PHE A 101 1.07 18.67 -10.42
CA PHE A 101 0.99 17.73 -9.30
C PHE A 101 2.21 17.77 -8.37
N GLN A 102 3.09 18.79 -8.50
CA GLN A 102 4.36 18.89 -7.73
C GLN A 102 5.24 17.65 -7.85
N LEU A 103 5.25 17.02 -9.03
CA LEU A 103 6.06 15.84 -9.32
C LEU A 103 7.36 16.28 -9.99
N PRO A 104 8.49 15.55 -9.80
CA PRO A 104 9.76 15.93 -10.39
C PRO A 104 9.67 16.02 -11.91
N PRO A 105 10.19 17.09 -12.54
CA PRO A 105 10.18 17.27 -13.97
C PRO A 105 11.25 16.40 -14.63
N ASN A 106 10.92 15.79 -15.75
CA ASN A 106 11.81 15.08 -16.71
C ASN A 106 12.57 13.84 -16.23
N PRO A 107 12.64 12.79 -17.09
CA PRO A 107 13.65 11.72 -16.90
C PRO A 107 15.08 12.31 -17.05
N PRO A 108 16.05 11.74 -16.32
CA PRO A 108 15.91 10.48 -15.62
C PRO A 108 15.13 10.64 -14.31
N PHE A 109 14.23 9.65 -14.03
CA PHE A 109 13.57 9.56 -12.74
C PHE A 109 14.59 9.72 -11.60
N PRO A 110 14.19 10.27 -10.43
CA PRO A 110 15.07 10.31 -9.26
C PRO A 110 15.72 8.94 -9.06
N LYS A 111 17.00 8.89 -8.69
CA LYS A 111 17.73 7.61 -8.51
C LYS A 111 16.87 6.65 -7.67
N GLY A 112 16.50 5.48 -8.25
CA GLY A 112 15.68 4.45 -7.60
C GLY A 112 14.18 4.49 -7.93
N GLU A 113 13.66 5.50 -8.61
CA GLU A 113 12.26 5.50 -9.09
C GLU A 113 12.18 4.94 -10.53
N ASN A 114 11.18 4.06 -10.74
CA ASN A 114 10.82 3.55 -12.06
C ASN A 114 9.48 4.17 -12.50
N LEU A 115 9.17 4.05 -13.80
CA LEU A 115 7.93 4.57 -14.39
C LEU A 115 6.68 4.11 -13.63
N GLU A 116 6.65 2.87 -13.14
CA GLU A 116 5.50 2.30 -12.42
C GLU A 116 5.22 3.03 -11.11
N ASN A 117 6.27 3.30 -10.31
CA ASN A 117 6.14 4.04 -9.05
C ASN A 117 5.66 5.46 -9.29
N TRP A 118 6.17 6.10 -10.33
CA TRP A 118 5.77 7.46 -10.70
C TRP A 118 4.30 7.51 -11.15
N LEU A 119 3.86 6.62 -12.04
CA LEU A 119 2.46 6.50 -12.44
C LEU A 119 1.54 6.16 -11.26
N ARG A 120 2.04 5.37 -10.32
CA ARG A 120 1.34 5.07 -9.08
C ARG A 120 1.15 6.33 -8.24
N LYS A 121 2.17 7.17 -8.08
CA LYS A 121 2.09 8.44 -7.34
C LYS A 121 1.05 9.37 -7.97
N ILE A 122 1.12 9.62 -9.28
CA ILE A 122 0.11 10.41 -10.02
C ILE A 122 -1.31 9.89 -9.75
N ARG A 123 -1.48 8.57 -9.77
CA ARG A 123 -2.78 7.93 -9.54
C ARG A 123 -3.36 8.28 -8.17
N TYR A 124 -2.59 8.08 -7.14
CA TYR A 124 -3.07 8.33 -5.77
C TYR A 124 -3.24 9.83 -5.48
N ASP A 125 -2.38 10.68 -6.01
CA ASP A 125 -2.50 12.14 -5.88
C ASP A 125 -3.78 12.65 -6.56
N PHE A 126 -4.10 12.13 -7.75
CA PHE A 126 -5.34 12.45 -8.45
C PHE A 126 -6.58 12.00 -7.66
N PHE A 127 -6.60 10.77 -7.18
CA PHE A 127 -7.72 10.27 -6.38
C PHE A 127 -7.91 11.07 -5.09
N GLU A 128 -6.82 11.42 -4.42
CA GLU A 128 -6.88 12.21 -3.20
C GLU A 128 -7.33 13.66 -3.46
N LYS A 129 -6.91 14.25 -4.60
CA LYS A 129 -7.36 15.58 -5.04
C LYS A 129 -8.88 15.59 -5.26
N ILE A 130 -9.43 14.59 -5.96
CA ILE A 130 -10.89 14.47 -6.15
C ILE A 130 -11.57 14.26 -4.80
N ARG A 131 -11.05 13.34 -3.98
CA ARG A 131 -11.62 13.01 -2.67
C ARG A 131 -11.80 14.26 -1.81
N LYS A 132 -10.77 15.10 -1.73
CA LYS A 132 -10.80 16.37 -0.98
C LYS A 132 -11.75 17.36 -1.60
N LYS A 133 -11.65 17.61 -2.93
CA LYS A 133 -12.46 18.60 -3.65
C LYS A 133 -13.94 18.30 -3.54
N GLU A 134 -14.33 17.03 -3.77
CA GLU A 134 -15.74 16.60 -3.82
C GLU A 134 -16.27 16.11 -2.47
N LYS A 135 -15.44 16.21 -1.39
CA LYS A 135 -15.76 15.81 -0.01
C LYS A 135 -16.21 14.36 0.08
N TYR A 136 -15.44 13.44 -0.52
CA TYR A 136 -15.61 11.99 -0.39
C TYR A 136 -14.80 11.46 0.79
N ASP A 137 -15.27 10.36 1.40
CA ASP A 137 -14.67 9.77 2.60
C ASP A 137 -13.56 8.79 2.25
N LEU A 138 -13.78 7.95 1.23
CA LEU A 138 -12.94 6.81 0.89
C LEU A 138 -12.65 6.73 -0.62
N ILE A 139 -11.53 6.04 -0.92
CA ILE A 139 -11.11 5.66 -2.27
C ILE A 139 -11.06 4.13 -2.31
N ALA A 140 -11.88 3.50 -3.15
CA ALA A 140 -11.87 2.06 -3.35
C ALA A 140 -10.99 1.69 -4.55
N VAL A 141 -10.05 0.76 -4.35
CA VAL A 141 -9.16 0.24 -5.39
C VAL A 141 -9.31 -1.27 -5.53
N ALA A 142 -9.16 -1.78 -6.75
CA ALA A 142 -9.50 -3.15 -7.12
C ALA A 142 -8.36 -4.16 -6.91
N HIS A 143 -7.50 -3.97 -5.90
CA HIS A 143 -6.52 -5.00 -5.55
C HIS A 143 -7.25 -6.24 -5.05
N ASN A 144 -6.79 -7.40 -5.51
CA ASN A 144 -7.38 -8.70 -5.24
C ASN A 144 -6.41 -9.65 -4.50
N GLN A 145 -6.82 -10.88 -4.25
CA GLN A 145 -6.05 -11.89 -3.56
C GLN A 145 -4.75 -12.27 -4.30
N ASP A 146 -4.80 -12.34 -5.65
CA ASP A 146 -3.63 -12.63 -6.47
C ASP A 146 -2.59 -11.50 -6.36
N ASP A 147 -3.02 -10.22 -6.37
CA ASP A 147 -2.13 -9.06 -6.13
C ASP A 147 -1.47 -9.11 -4.75
N GLN A 148 -2.19 -9.58 -3.73
CA GLN A 148 -1.67 -9.77 -2.38
C GLN A 148 -0.56 -10.82 -2.37
N ALA A 149 -0.81 -11.99 -2.98
CA ALA A 149 0.17 -13.08 -3.09
C ALA A 149 1.43 -12.64 -3.85
N GLU A 150 1.28 -11.93 -4.97
CA GLU A 150 2.40 -11.36 -5.73
C GLU A 150 3.23 -10.42 -4.85
N THR A 151 2.55 -9.49 -4.17
CA THR A 151 3.22 -8.47 -3.36
C THR A 151 3.98 -9.08 -2.20
N VAL A 152 3.41 -10.08 -1.52
CA VAL A 152 4.11 -10.72 -0.38
C VAL A 152 5.31 -11.52 -0.85
N LEU A 153 5.22 -12.26 -1.95
CA LEU A 153 6.37 -12.96 -2.53
C LEU A 153 7.49 -12.00 -2.93
N MET A 154 7.14 -10.89 -3.60
CA MET A 154 8.13 -9.85 -3.92
C MET A 154 8.84 -9.30 -2.68
N ARG A 155 8.14 -9.18 -1.58
CA ARG A 155 8.67 -8.65 -0.32
C ARG A 155 9.50 -9.67 0.44
N ILE A 156 9.09 -10.94 0.46
CA ILE A 156 9.90 -12.05 1.00
C ILE A 156 11.23 -12.14 0.27
N LEU A 157 11.23 -12.11 -1.05
CA LEU A 157 12.44 -12.16 -1.88
C LEU A 157 13.38 -10.96 -1.68
N ARG A 158 12.87 -9.85 -1.15
CA ARG A 158 13.65 -8.66 -0.76
C ARG A 158 14.04 -8.62 0.71
N GLY A 159 13.76 -9.67 1.48
CA GLY A 159 14.08 -9.72 2.91
C GLY A 159 13.23 -8.79 3.79
N ALA A 160 11.99 -8.52 3.41
CA ALA A 160 11.13 -7.63 4.17
C ALA A 160 10.77 -8.22 5.55
N GLY A 161 10.86 -7.40 6.60
CA GLY A 161 10.35 -7.71 7.93
C GLY A 161 8.82 -7.53 8.04
N LEU A 162 8.25 -7.64 9.26
CA LEU A 162 6.81 -7.60 9.53
C LEU A 162 6.09 -6.42 8.88
N GLN A 163 6.67 -5.21 8.95
CA GLN A 163 6.12 -4.01 8.29
C GLN A 163 5.93 -4.21 6.79
N GLY A 164 6.92 -4.80 6.15
CA GLY A 164 6.85 -5.12 4.72
C GLY A 164 5.83 -6.22 4.46
N LEU A 165 5.86 -7.30 5.22
CA LEU A 165 4.99 -8.46 5.04
C LEU A 165 3.52 -8.16 5.36
N SER A 166 3.21 -7.23 6.28
CA SER A 166 1.82 -6.76 6.52
C SER A 166 1.17 -6.07 5.30
N SER A 167 1.92 -5.89 4.23
CA SER A 167 1.60 -5.63 2.83
C SER A 167 0.40 -4.70 2.56
N MET A 168 -0.64 -5.22 1.87
CA MET A 168 -1.82 -4.43 1.57
C MET A 168 -2.92 -4.74 2.58
N LYS A 169 -3.24 -3.77 3.43
CA LYS A 169 -4.35 -3.89 4.37
C LYS A 169 -5.70 -3.67 3.67
N PRO A 170 -6.79 -4.28 4.17
CA PRO A 170 -8.16 -4.01 3.70
C PRO A 170 -8.51 -2.53 3.68
N LYS A 171 -8.02 -1.80 4.70
CA LYS A 171 -8.07 -0.35 4.79
C LYS A 171 -6.70 0.20 5.17
N ASN A 172 -6.28 1.26 4.48
CA ASN A 172 -5.12 2.04 4.84
C ASN A 172 -5.45 3.52 4.65
N ASN A 173 -5.56 4.26 5.74
CA ASN A 173 -6.06 5.63 5.76
C ASN A 173 -7.42 5.76 5.05
N LYS A 174 -7.46 6.44 3.91
CA LYS A 174 -8.67 6.65 3.09
C LYS A 174 -8.82 5.64 1.95
N ILE A 175 -7.88 4.74 1.76
CA ILE A 175 -7.90 3.74 0.70
C ILE A 175 -8.47 2.43 1.24
N ILE A 176 -9.48 1.88 0.54
CA ILE A 176 -10.09 0.58 0.84
C ILE A 176 -9.90 -0.40 -0.32
N ARG A 177 -9.85 -1.69 0.00
CA ARG A 177 -9.63 -2.78 -0.96
C ARG A 177 -10.69 -3.87 -0.78
N PRO A 178 -11.88 -3.65 -1.30
CA PRO A 178 -13.01 -4.58 -1.10
C PRO A 178 -12.76 -5.98 -1.64
N LEU A 179 -11.96 -6.12 -2.71
CA LEU A 179 -11.67 -7.39 -3.38
C LEU A 179 -10.44 -8.12 -2.84
N LEU A 180 -9.80 -7.62 -1.78
CA LEU A 180 -8.50 -8.12 -1.32
C LEU A 180 -8.51 -9.61 -0.92
N ASN A 181 -9.67 -10.13 -0.52
CA ASN A 181 -9.87 -11.55 -0.20
C ASN A 181 -10.62 -12.33 -1.31
N THR A 182 -10.59 -11.81 -2.54
CA THR A 182 -11.29 -12.41 -3.69
C THR A 182 -10.26 -12.81 -4.74
N GLY A 183 -10.29 -14.08 -5.17
CA GLY A 183 -9.39 -14.60 -6.18
C GLY A 183 -9.74 -14.09 -7.59
N ARG A 184 -8.75 -14.01 -8.46
CA ARG A 184 -8.94 -13.60 -9.86
C ARG A 184 -9.96 -14.46 -10.59
N LYS A 185 -9.95 -15.77 -10.35
CA LYS A 185 -10.90 -16.71 -10.93
C LYS A 185 -12.35 -16.37 -10.54
N GLU A 186 -12.61 -16.13 -9.27
CA GLU A 186 -13.93 -15.75 -8.76
C GLU A 186 -14.42 -14.42 -9.38
N ILE A 187 -13.50 -13.46 -9.58
CA ILE A 187 -13.81 -12.18 -10.27
C ILE A 187 -14.28 -12.44 -11.71
N LEU A 188 -13.55 -13.26 -12.46
CA LEU A 188 -13.89 -13.56 -13.85
C LEU A 188 -15.22 -14.33 -13.97
N GLU A 189 -15.45 -15.29 -13.09
CA GLU A 189 -16.72 -16.04 -13.01
C GLU A 189 -17.88 -15.09 -12.68
N TYR A 190 -17.68 -14.16 -11.75
CA TYR A 190 -18.67 -13.14 -11.41
C TYR A 190 -19.01 -12.24 -12.60
N LEU A 191 -18.01 -11.75 -13.32
CA LEU A 191 -18.20 -10.91 -14.50
C LEU A 191 -18.94 -11.65 -15.62
N LYS A 192 -18.57 -12.91 -15.87
CA LYS A 192 -19.25 -13.78 -16.85
C LYS A 192 -20.73 -14.00 -16.49
N ALA A 193 -20.99 -14.34 -15.25
CA ALA A 193 -22.34 -14.61 -14.76
C ALA A 193 -23.26 -13.37 -14.78
N ASN A 194 -22.69 -12.16 -14.62
CA ASN A 194 -23.43 -10.90 -14.71
C ASN A 194 -23.38 -10.26 -16.11
N LYS A 195 -22.81 -10.94 -17.12
CA LYS A 195 -22.66 -10.45 -18.51
C LYS A 195 -21.96 -9.09 -18.59
N LEU A 196 -20.98 -8.85 -17.70
CA LEU A 196 -20.23 -7.61 -17.63
C LEU A 196 -19.05 -7.65 -18.58
N LYS A 197 -18.99 -6.70 -19.50
CA LYS A 197 -17.84 -6.50 -20.40
C LYS A 197 -16.71 -5.80 -19.66
N TYR A 198 -15.47 -6.09 -20.04
CA TYR A 198 -14.26 -5.44 -19.52
C TYR A 198 -13.19 -5.37 -20.62
N ARG A 199 -12.15 -4.59 -20.39
CA ARG A 199 -10.99 -4.44 -21.26
C ARG A 199 -9.83 -5.29 -20.76
N THR A 200 -9.07 -5.89 -21.66
CA THR A 200 -7.84 -6.63 -21.36
C THR A 200 -6.62 -5.86 -21.83
N ASP A 201 -5.61 -5.77 -20.96
CA ASP A 201 -4.34 -5.13 -21.30
C ASP A 201 -3.32 -6.19 -21.73
N ILE A 202 -2.83 -6.08 -22.97
CA ILE A 202 -1.86 -7.01 -23.57
C ILE A 202 -0.47 -6.84 -22.92
N THR A 203 -0.14 -5.67 -22.36
CA THR A 203 1.17 -5.39 -21.73
C THR A 203 1.43 -6.17 -20.45
N ASN A 204 0.42 -6.82 -19.87
CA ASN A 204 0.54 -7.67 -18.68
C ASN A 204 1.38 -8.96 -18.90
N LYS A 205 1.84 -9.23 -20.11
CA LYS A 205 2.62 -10.44 -20.45
C LYS A 205 4.14 -10.24 -20.42
N ASP A 206 4.63 -9.01 -20.27
CA ASP A 206 6.08 -8.75 -20.28
C ASP A 206 6.77 -9.29 -19.02
N ILE A 207 7.46 -10.43 -19.15
CA ILE A 207 8.20 -11.11 -18.08
C ILE A 207 9.50 -10.41 -17.65
N LYS A 208 9.93 -9.34 -18.35
CA LYS A 208 11.07 -8.51 -17.90
C LYS A 208 10.72 -7.75 -16.62
N ILE A 209 9.45 -7.45 -16.42
CA ILE A 209 8.95 -6.82 -15.20
C ILE A 209 8.93 -7.85 -14.06
N PHE A 210 9.60 -7.55 -12.95
CA PHE A 210 9.76 -8.48 -11.82
C PHE A 210 8.42 -9.01 -11.29
N ARG A 211 7.41 -8.17 -11.20
CA ARG A 211 6.05 -8.57 -10.78
C ARG A 211 5.44 -9.58 -11.76
N ASN A 212 5.57 -9.38 -13.06
CA ASN A 212 5.08 -10.31 -14.07
C ASN A 212 5.85 -11.64 -14.03
N LYS A 213 7.15 -11.63 -13.69
CA LYS A 213 7.94 -12.85 -13.48
C LYS A 213 7.40 -13.66 -12.30
N ILE A 214 7.02 -13.01 -11.19
CA ILE A 214 6.35 -13.68 -10.06
C ILE A 214 5.00 -14.27 -10.50
N ARG A 215 4.15 -13.47 -11.15
CA ARG A 215 2.81 -13.86 -11.62
C ARG A 215 2.82 -15.03 -12.60
N HIS A 216 3.72 -15.00 -13.58
CA HIS A 216 3.67 -15.94 -14.72
C HIS A 216 4.65 -17.13 -14.61
N ARG A 217 5.60 -17.08 -13.66
CA ARG A 217 6.56 -18.16 -13.45
C ARG A 217 6.54 -18.73 -12.04
N LEU A 218 6.78 -17.89 -11.03
CA LEU A 218 6.95 -18.39 -9.66
C LEU A 218 5.63 -18.92 -9.07
N ILE A 219 4.56 -18.13 -9.14
CA ILE A 219 3.27 -18.54 -8.58
C ILE A 219 2.75 -19.84 -9.25
N PRO A 220 2.71 -19.96 -10.61
CA PRO A 220 2.32 -21.21 -11.25
C PRO A 220 3.19 -22.41 -10.88
N TYR A 221 4.50 -22.19 -10.70
CA TYR A 221 5.42 -23.22 -10.25
C TYR A 221 5.09 -23.71 -8.83
N LEU A 222 4.81 -22.78 -7.92
CA LEU A 222 4.40 -23.09 -6.54
C LEU A 222 3.02 -23.76 -6.50
N GLU A 223 2.05 -23.32 -7.30
CA GLU A 223 0.74 -23.95 -7.40
C GLU A 223 0.82 -25.39 -7.87
N LYS A 224 1.66 -25.65 -8.89
CA LYS A 224 1.79 -26.99 -9.47
C LYS A 224 2.55 -27.98 -8.59
N ASN A 225 3.64 -27.52 -7.96
CA ASN A 225 4.60 -28.45 -7.34
C ASN A 225 4.53 -28.49 -5.81
N TYR A 226 3.88 -27.51 -5.16
CA TYR A 226 3.90 -27.40 -3.69
C TYR A 226 2.51 -27.23 -3.08
N ASN A 227 1.75 -26.21 -3.50
CA ASN A 227 0.45 -25.93 -2.91
C ASN A 227 -0.49 -25.29 -3.94
N PRO A 228 -1.50 -25.99 -4.44
CA PRO A 228 -2.45 -25.48 -5.42
C PRO A 228 -3.24 -24.25 -4.91
N ASN A 229 -3.29 -24.04 -3.59
CA ASN A 229 -3.95 -22.92 -2.94
C ASN A 229 -2.98 -21.83 -2.47
N ILE A 230 -1.72 -21.80 -2.96
CA ILE A 230 -0.67 -20.93 -2.44
C ILE A 230 -1.07 -19.44 -2.41
N LYS A 231 -1.83 -18.94 -3.39
CA LYS A 231 -2.30 -17.55 -3.42
C LYS A 231 -3.17 -17.25 -2.20
N LYS A 232 -4.12 -18.12 -1.92
CA LYS A 232 -5.00 -17.98 -0.75
C LYS A 232 -4.21 -18.09 0.55
N THR A 233 -3.33 -19.07 0.66
CA THR A 233 -2.47 -19.25 1.83
C THR A 233 -1.62 -18.03 2.13
N LEU A 234 -0.98 -17.43 1.10
CA LEU A 234 -0.18 -16.23 1.24
C LEU A 234 -1.04 -15.01 1.61
N ALA A 235 -2.22 -14.86 1.02
CA ALA A 235 -3.12 -13.75 1.33
C ALA A 235 -3.65 -13.83 2.77
N ASP A 236 -4.06 -15.02 3.23
CA ASP A 236 -4.52 -15.24 4.60
C ASP A 236 -3.39 -15.00 5.61
N MET A 237 -2.17 -15.47 5.34
CA MET A 237 -0.99 -15.22 6.16
C MET A 237 -0.73 -13.71 6.33
N VAL A 238 -0.85 -12.93 5.26
CA VAL A 238 -0.64 -11.47 5.32
C VAL A 238 -1.64 -10.79 6.24
N LEU A 239 -2.89 -11.25 6.27
CA LEU A 239 -3.92 -10.67 7.14
C LEU A 239 -3.59 -10.92 8.62
N VAL A 240 -3.13 -12.12 8.96
CA VAL A 240 -2.67 -12.43 10.33
C VAL A 240 -1.46 -11.56 10.71
N ILE A 241 -0.44 -11.51 9.85
CA ILE A 241 0.74 -10.64 10.07
C ILE A 241 0.34 -9.18 10.22
N ALA A 242 -0.66 -8.71 9.47
CA ALA A 242 -1.14 -7.33 9.56
C ALA A 242 -1.83 -7.05 10.90
N ASP A 243 -2.63 -7.99 11.41
CA ASP A 243 -3.29 -7.87 12.71
C ASP A 243 -2.23 -7.84 13.85
N ASP A 244 -1.23 -8.75 13.81
CA ASP A 244 -0.12 -8.80 14.78
C ASP A 244 0.72 -7.51 14.73
N TYR A 245 1.01 -7.02 13.53
CA TYR A 245 1.76 -5.79 13.35
C TYR A 245 0.99 -4.57 13.84
N ASP A 246 -0.34 -4.51 13.63
CA ASP A 246 -1.18 -3.43 14.14
C ASP A 246 -1.21 -3.41 15.68
N TYR A 247 -1.20 -4.57 16.33
CA TYR A 247 -1.05 -4.65 17.78
C TYR A 247 0.30 -4.07 18.26
N LEU A 248 1.39 -4.37 17.56
CA LEU A 248 2.70 -3.76 17.86
C LEU A 248 2.68 -2.24 17.69
N LEU A 249 2.07 -1.74 16.61
CA LEU A 249 1.94 -0.30 16.35
C LEU A 249 1.09 0.41 17.40
N ALA A 250 -0.01 -0.20 17.86
CA ALA A 250 -0.87 0.38 18.89
C ALA A 250 -0.14 0.59 20.24
N ASN A 251 0.96 -0.14 20.46
CA ASN A 251 1.78 -0.03 21.66
C ASN A 251 3.02 0.88 21.51
N GLU A 252 3.27 1.43 20.32
CA GLU A 252 4.48 2.23 20.04
C GLU A 252 4.62 3.44 20.97
N GLU A 253 3.56 4.23 21.15
CA GLU A 253 3.62 5.42 22.00
C GLU A 253 3.88 5.09 23.46
N ARG A 254 3.28 4.00 23.96
CA ARG A 254 3.56 3.50 25.31
C ARG A 254 5.01 3.05 25.43
N ALA A 255 5.55 2.38 24.40
CA ALA A 255 6.94 1.94 24.36
C ALA A 255 7.91 3.11 24.37
N ILE A 256 7.66 4.16 23.59
CA ILE A 256 8.46 5.38 23.54
C ILE A 256 8.49 6.05 24.94
N LYS A 257 7.34 6.19 25.59
CA LYS A 257 7.26 6.72 26.96
C LYS A 257 8.03 5.84 27.95
N ARG A 258 7.88 4.51 27.89
CA ARG A 258 8.60 3.56 28.75
C ARG A 258 10.12 3.59 28.53
N ALA A 259 10.57 3.82 27.31
CA ALA A 259 12.00 4.02 26.99
C ALA A 259 12.54 5.36 27.53
N GLY A 260 11.68 6.22 28.08
CA GLY A 260 12.05 7.57 28.53
C GLY A 260 12.57 8.41 27.37
N ALA A 261 11.99 8.25 26.19
CA ALA A 261 12.38 9.01 25.03
C ALA A 261 11.81 10.43 25.10
N ASP A 262 12.69 11.41 24.96
CA ASP A 262 12.38 12.84 24.86
C ASP A 262 12.75 13.32 23.45
N ILE A 263 11.73 13.86 22.76
CA ILE A 263 11.87 14.35 21.38
C ILE A 263 12.19 15.85 21.46
N ASN A 264 13.46 16.16 21.29
CA ASN A 264 13.89 17.54 21.31
C ASN A 264 13.52 18.25 20.00
N LYS A 265 12.85 19.41 20.09
CA LYS A 265 12.49 20.29 18.94
C LYS A 265 13.68 20.70 18.05
N LYS A 266 14.91 20.52 18.52
CA LYS A 266 16.16 20.75 17.75
C LYS A 266 16.63 19.55 16.92
N GLY A 267 15.72 18.65 16.52
CA GLY A 267 16.00 17.62 15.52
C GLY A 267 16.69 16.34 16.04
N GLY A 268 16.47 15.97 17.29
CA GLY A 268 17.00 14.70 17.84
C GLY A 268 16.13 14.12 18.93
N VAL A 269 16.38 12.84 19.26
CA VAL A 269 15.72 12.13 20.36
C VAL A 269 16.75 11.64 21.34
N ILE A 270 16.47 11.77 22.63
CA ILE A 270 17.27 11.19 23.73
C ILE A 270 16.42 10.15 24.42
N LEU A 271 16.96 8.96 24.65
CA LEU A 271 16.30 7.88 25.40
C LEU A 271 17.22 7.27 26.46
N SER A 272 16.63 6.59 27.45
CA SER A 272 17.38 5.85 28.45
C SER A 272 17.69 4.45 27.95
N ALA A 273 18.98 4.09 27.88
CA ALA A 273 19.42 2.75 27.49
C ALA A 273 18.86 1.68 28.46
N LYS A 274 18.91 1.93 29.80
CA LYS A 274 18.40 1.00 30.81
C LYS A 274 16.88 0.75 30.65
N LYS A 275 16.10 1.81 30.45
CA LYS A 275 14.65 1.68 30.25
C LYS A 275 14.32 1.01 28.93
N PHE A 276 15.03 1.37 27.85
CA PHE A 276 14.85 0.80 26.54
C PHE A 276 15.15 -0.71 26.51
N GLN A 277 16.21 -1.15 27.17
CA GLN A 277 16.58 -2.57 27.28
C GLN A 277 15.55 -3.44 28.00
N LYS A 278 14.71 -2.85 28.86
CA LYS A 278 13.58 -3.57 29.51
C LYS A 278 12.41 -3.86 28.56
N LEU A 279 12.38 -3.26 27.37
CA LEU A 279 11.37 -3.53 26.38
C LEU A 279 11.66 -4.86 25.68
N HIS A 280 10.60 -5.57 25.28
CA HIS A 280 10.72 -6.77 24.43
C HIS A 280 11.45 -6.42 23.11
N PRO A 281 12.34 -7.27 22.56
CA PRO A 281 13.11 -6.98 21.35
C PRO A 281 12.27 -6.51 20.14
N ALA A 282 11.09 -7.11 19.91
CA ALA A 282 10.18 -6.68 18.86
C ALA A 282 9.70 -5.23 19.07
N VAL A 283 9.43 -4.85 20.33
CA VAL A 283 8.99 -3.50 20.70
C VAL A 283 10.16 -2.50 20.60
N GLN A 284 11.38 -2.91 20.92
CA GLN A 284 12.59 -2.10 20.75
C GLN A 284 12.76 -1.69 19.29
N ARG A 285 12.64 -2.65 18.35
CA ARG A 285 12.75 -2.37 16.90
C ARG A 285 11.68 -1.39 16.41
N GLN A 286 10.44 -1.56 16.84
CA GLN A 286 9.35 -0.65 16.45
C GLN A 286 9.54 0.74 17.06
N CYS A 287 9.90 0.83 18.33
CA CYS A 287 10.20 2.08 19.01
C CYS A 287 11.29 2.88 18.26
N LEU A 288 12.39 2.23 17.86
CA LEU A 288 13.45 2.88 17.07
C LEU A 288 12.96 3.33 15.71
N ARG A 289 12.23 2.50 14.95
CA ARG A 289 11.67 2.89 13.66
C ARG A 289 10.76 4.11 13.79
N LYS A 290 9.92 4.15 14.81
CA LYS A 290 9.05 5.30 15.10
C LYS A 290 9.85 6.53 15.46
N ILE A 291 10.84 6.42 16.34
CA ILE A 291 11.72 7.52 16.71
C ILE A 291 12.43 8.09 15.48
N ILE A 292 13.00 7.21 14.64
CA ILE A 292 13.69 7.64 13.42
C ILE A 292 12.71 8.32 12.44
N SER A 293 11.48 7.83 12.31
CA SER A 293 10.46 8.45 11.43
C SER A 293 10.04 9.85 11.86
N GLN A 294 10.25 10.23 13.10
CA GLN A 294 9.96 11.57 13.62
C GLN A 294 11.06 12.59 13.31
N ILE A 295 12.29 12.12 13.05
CA ILE A 295 13.44 12.97 12.76
C ILE A 295 13.89 12.87 11.31
N LYS A 296 13.54 11.81 10.59
CA LYS A 296 13.85 11.57 9.18
C LYS A 296 12.58 11.25 8.41
N THR A 297 12.26 12.07 7.43
CA THR A 297 11.01 11.94 6.64
C THR A 297 10.98 10.72 5.73
N ASP A 298 12.16 10.26 5.26
CA ASP A 298 12.30 9.07 4.42
C ASP A 298 13.10 7.99 5.12
N LEU A 299 12.49 6.81 5.30
CA LEU A 299 13.09 5.63 5.93
C LEU A 299 13.47 4.54 4.91
N THR A 300 13.36 4.78 3.61
CA THR A 300 13.57 3.75 2.57
C THR A 300 14.98 3.17 2.60
N ASP A 301 15.95 3.93 3.06
CA ASP A 301 17.36 3.54 3.19
C ASP A 301 17.74 3.02 4.61
N ILE A 302 16.77 2.94 5.55
CA ILE A 302 16.99 2.40 6.89
C ILE A 302 16.61 0.92 6.92
N GLU A 303 17.61 0.08 6.78
CA GLU A 303 17.47 -1.37 6.76
C GLU A 303 17.34 -1.98 8.17
N ALA A 304 17.00 -3.28 8.24
CA ALA A 304 16.92 -4.02 9.49
C ALA A 304 18.27 -4.02 10.24
N GLY A 305 19.39 -4.17 9.51
CA GLY A 305 20.73 -4.14 10.07
C GLY A 305 21.05 -2.86 10.83
N HIS A 306 20.63 -1.70 10.30
CA HIS A 306 20.81 -0.40 10.97
C HIS A 306 20.04 -0.33 12.30
N ILE A 307 18.83 -0.88 12.36
CA ILE A 307 18.04 -0.96 13.60
C ILE A 307 18.72 -1.88 14.63
N GLU A 308 19.20 -3.05 14.20
CA GLU A 308 19.91 -3.99 15.08
C GLU A 308 21.21 -3.39 15.62
N GLU A 309 21.92 -2.59 14.84
CA GLU A 309 23.12 -1.89 15.30
C GLU A 309 22.79 -0.88 16.41
N ILE A 310 21.70 -0.13 16.29
CA ILE A 310 21.25 0.76 17.37
C ILE A 310 20.89 -0.04 18.61
N VAL A 311 20.17 -1.17 18.47
CA VAL A 311 19.86 -2.06 19.60
C VAL A 311 21.14 -2.53 20.30
N LYS A 312 22.16 -2.98 19.54
CA LYS A 312 23.48 -3.38 20.09
C LYS A 312 24.17 -2.24 20.85
N ILE A 313 24.15 -1.03 20.29
CA ILE A 313 24.71 0.15 20.98
C ILE A 313 23.99 0.41 22.31
N THR A 314 22.66 0.30 22.33
CA THR A 314 21.89 0.50 23.58
C THR A 314 22.13 -0.60 24.61
N ALA A 315 22.49 -1.82 24.19
CA ALA A 315 22.77 -2.96 25.05
C ALA A 315 24.23 -3.03 25.54
N SER A 316 25.14 -2.25 24.95
CA SER A 316 26.59 -2.37 25.23
C SER A 316 26.91 -2.12 26.70
N ALA A 317 27.65 -3.04 27.33
CA ALA A 317 28.16 -2.88 28.68
C ALA A 317 29.43 -2.00 28.77
N LYS A 318 29.99 -1.56 27.62
CA LYS A 318 31.23 -0.77 27.57
C LYS A 318 31.02 0.61 28.21
N SER A 319 31.92 1.03 29.07
CA SER A 319 31.93 2.36 29.68
C SER A 319 32.28 3.49 28.73
N LYS A 320 33.03 3.17 27.65
CA LYS A 320 33.40 4.13 26.60
C LYS A 320 32.21 4.59 25.77
N ILE A 321 32.29 5.82 25.22
CA ILE A 321 31.28 6.37 24.33
C ILE A 321 31.15 5.45 23.13
N GLN A 322 29.92 5.03 22.82
CA GLN A 322 29.56 4.28 21.62
C GLN A 322 28.98 5.25 20.58
N LYS A 323 29.40 5.12 19.33
CA LYS A 323 28.90 5.95 18.23
C LYS A 323 28.63 5.07 17.00
N ALA A 324 27.62 5.42 16.24
CA ALA A 324 27.39 4.93 14.88
C ALA A 324 26.87 6.06 14.00
N GLU A 325 27.14 5.96 12.71
CA GLU A 325 26.63 6.88 11.70
C GLU A 325 26.31 6.11 10.43
N PHE A 326 25.08 6.25 9.94
CA PHE A 326 24.67 5.66 8.66
C PHE A 326 23.49 6.41 8.07
N LYS A 327 23.51 6.60 6.75
CA LYS A 327 22.40 7.23 6.01
C LYS A 327 21.93 8.59 6.58
N GLY A 328 22.90 9.41 7.06
CA GLY A 328 22.62 10.72 7.66
C GLY A 328 22.09 10.67 9.10
N LEU A 329 21.90 9.46 9.66
CA LEU A 329 21.49 9.26 11.04
C LEU A 329 22.75 9.10 11.92
N LYS A 330 22.83 9.86 13.01
CA LYS A 330 23.91 9.77 14.00
C LYS A 330 23.36 9.25 15.31
N ILE A 331 24.12 8.32 15.92
CA ILE A 331 23.80 7.71 17.20
C ILE A 331 25.00 7.89 18.13
N LYS A 332 24.73 8.30 19.36
CA LYS A 332 25.75 8.40 20.42
C LYS A 332 25.18 7.93 21.73
N ARG A 333 25.85 6.98 22.37
CA ARG A 333 25.57 6.57 23.75
C ARG A 333 26.69 7.04 24.67
N LYS A 334 26.30 7.65 25.79
CA LYS A 334 27.19 7.96 26.95
C LYS A 334 26.46 7.55 28.23
N GLY A 335 26.92 6.51 28.89
CA GLY A 335 26.24 5.93 30.05
C GLY A 335 24.82 5.46 29.71
N ASP A 336 23.82 5.94 30.43
CA ASP A 336 22.41 5.62 30.20
C ASP A 336 21.75 6.43 29.10
N LYS A 337 22.36 7.53 28.63
CA LYS A 337 21.77 8.41 27.61
C LYS A 337 22.18 7.95 26.22
N VAL A 338 21.18 7.67 25.38
CA VAL A 338 21.33 7.41 23.93
C VAL A 338 20.70 8.55 23.18
N ARG A 339 21.48 9.26 22.35
CA ARG A 339 21.02 10.33 21.48
C ARG A 339 20.99 9.85 20.04
N ILE A 340 19.90 10.11 19.33
CA ILE A 340 19.67 9.81 17.91
C ILE A 340 19.27 11.11 17.22
N TRP A 341 19.97 11.51 16.15
CA TRP A 341 19.69 12.76 15.42
C TRP A 341 20.13 12.65 13.95
N ILE A 342 19.68 13.59 13.13
CA ILE A 342 20.16 13.81 11.75
C ILE A 342 21.05 15.07 11.71
N ASN A 343 21.91 15.15 10.68
CA ASN A 343 22.72 16.35 10.44
C ASN A 343 21.84 17.53 10.05
#